data_1b1b3a0d5ed1becb425e508e2d5d0ad1
#
_entry.id   1b1b3a0d5ed1becb425e508e2d5d0ad1
#
_cell.length_a   1.000
_cell.length_b   1.000
_cell.length_c   1.000
_cell.angle_alpha   90.00
_cell.angle_beta   90.00
_cell.angle_gamma   90.00
#
_symmetry.space_group_name_H-M   'P 1'
#
loop_
_entity.id
_entity.type
_entity.pdbx_description
1 polymer ?
#
loop_
_entity_poly.entity_id
_entity_poly.type
_entity_poly.pdbx_seq_one_letter_code
_entity_poly.pdbx_strand_id
1 'polypeptide(L)'
;MSNFLLNALAASKAIRDDVDREIGPPEEGAQAQSHLILMTSLTRDTRTYISLIANQINGSFDKGWYDACAVMIRRLVETLLIETFEKHGASAEIKGPTGDYVFLKDLINATLSTGSWSPSRNLKAALPRLKDIGDKSAHNRFFVAKRGDIQPLLGDIRVVVQELLYQSGLKT
;
A
#
# COMPACT_ATOMS: atom_id res chain seq x y z
N MET A 1 -20.97 26.87 -0.85
CA MET A 1 -20.71 26.24 -2.16
C MET A 1 -21.93 26.46 -3.04
N SER A 2 -21.75 26.88 -4.30
CA SER A 2 -22.85 27.15 -5.21
C SER A 2 -23.63 25.88 -5.54
N ASN A 3 -24.97 25.95 -5.60
CA ASN A 3 -25.86 24.84 -6.02
C ASN A 3 -25.43 24.23 -7.37
N PHE A 4 -24.82 25.05 -8.23
CA PHE A 4 -24.25 24.60 -9.51
C PHE A 4 -23.16 23.54 -9.33
N LEU A 5 -22.21 23.75 -8.42
CA LEU A 5 -21.12 22.78 -8.16
C LEU A 5 -21.66 21.46 -7.57
N LEU A 6 -22.66 21.53 -6.70
CA LEU A 6 -23.30 20.34 -6.14
C LEU A 6 -24.03 19.54 -7.21
N ASN A 7 -24.77 20.23 -8.10
CA ASN A 7 -25.48 19.60 -9.20
C ASN A 7 -24.52 18.99 -10.25
N ALA A 8 -23.41 19.67 -10.56
CA ALA A 8 -22.39 19.17 -11.47
C ALA A 8 -21.70 17.92 -10.89
N LEU A 9 -21.43 17.92 -9.58
CA LEU A 9 -20.84 16.77 -8.90
C LEU A 9 -21.80 15.57 -8.88
N ALA A 10 -23.09 15.81 -8.62
CA ALA A 10 -24.11 14.77 -8.64
C ALA A 10 -24.29 14.16 -10.03
N ALA A 11 -24.33 14.98 -11.09
CA ALA A 11 -24.43 14.53 -12.46
C ALA A 11 -23.20 13.71 -12.89
N SER A 12 -21.99 14.18 -12.55
CA SER A 12 -20.74 13.45 -12.82
C SER A 12 -20.71 12.09 -12.12
N LYS A 13 -21.21 12.03 -10.87
CA LYS A 13 -21.32 10.77 -10.14
C LYS A 13 -22.32 9.81 -10.79
N ALA A 14 -23.51 10.29 -11.18
CA ALA A 14 -24.52 9.48 -11.82
C ALA A 14 -24.02 8.86 -13.13
N ILE A 15 -23.36 9.67 -13.99
CA ILE A 15 -22.75 9.19 -15.24
C ILE A 15 -21.71 8.09 -14.95
N ARG A 16 -20.86 8.28 -13.98
CA ARG A 16 -19.86 7.28 -13.60
C ARG A 16 -20.51 5.99 -13.11
N ASP A 17 -21.50 6.09 -12.23
CA ASP A 17 -22.22 4.94 -11.67
C ASP A 17 -22.94 4.15 -12.77
N ASP A 18 -23.45 4.82 -13.81
CA ASP A 18 -24.08 4.18 -14.97
C ASP A 18 -23.03 3.47 -15.85
N VAL A 19 -21.89 4.11 -16.14
CA VAL A 19 -20.79 3.50 -16.91
C VAL A 19 -20.23 2.28 -16.17
N ASP A 20 -19.96 2.38 -14.88
CA ASP A 20 -19.45 1.27 -14.07
C ASP A 20 -20.44 0.09 -14.02
N ARG A 21 -21.75 0.35 -14.11
CA ARG A 21 -22.81 -0.67 -14.14
C ARG A 21 -22.90 -1.40 -15.48
N GLU A 22 -22.75 -0.67 -16.59
CA GLU A 22 -22.94 -1.22 -17.94
C GLU A 22 -21.69 -1.86 -18.52
N ILE A 23 -20.51 -1.27 -18.24
CA ILE A 23 -19.24 -1.67 -18.88
C ILE A 23 -18.36 -2.44 -17.89
N GLY A 24 -18.57 -2.23 -16.58
CA GLY A 24 -17.69 -2.74 -15.53
C GLY A 24 -16.36 -1.97 -15.44
N PRO A 25 -15.53 -2.27 -14.44
CA PRO A 25 -14.22 -1.66 -14.33
C PRO A 25 -13.27 -2.20 -15.40
N PRO A 26 -12.25 -1.40 -15.84
CA PRO A 26 -11.17 -1.87 -16.69
C PRO A 26 -10.43 -3.07 -16.07
N GLU A 27 -9.75 -3.87 -16.89
CA GLU A 27 -8.96 -5.03 -16.41
C GLU A 27 -7.93 -4.63 -15.34
N GLU A 28 -7.31 -3.46 -15.48
CA GLU A 28 -6.35 -2.91 -14.50
C GLU A 28 -7.04 -2.36 -13.24
N GLY A 29 -8.37 -2.39 -13.20
CA GLY A 29 -9.18 -1.81 -12.13
C GLY A 29 -9.48 -0.32 -12.33
N ALA A 30 -10.52 0.16 -11.63
CA ALA A 30 -10.89 1.56 -11.67
C ALA A 30 -9.83 2.43 -10.95
N GLN A 31 -9.62 3.65 -11.45
CA GLN A 31 -8.73 4.61 -10.81
C GLN A 31 -9.32 5.09 -9.48
N ALA A 32 -8.44 5.23 -8.46
CA ALA A 32 -8.81 5.80 -7.18
C ALA A 32 -9.30 7.25 -7.36
N GLN A 33 -10.30 7.64 -6.57
CA GLN A 33 -10.87 8.99 -6.59
C GLN A 33 -10.00 9.99 -5.82
N SER A 34 -9.22 9.50 -4.87
CA SER A 34 -8.29 10.33 -4.10
C SER A 34 -6.91 9.67 -4.02
N HIS A 35 -5.94 10.45 -3.60
CA HIS A 35 -4.57 10.02 -3.31
C HIS A 35 -4.26 10.25 -1.83
N LEU A 36 -5.25 10.01 -0.98
CA LEU A 36 -5.19 10.35 0.45
C LEU A 36 -4.13 9.53 1.19
N ILE A 37 -4.01 8.25 0.89
CA ILE A 37 -3.01 7.37 1.51
C ILE A 37 -1.64 7.55 0.86
N LEU A 38 -1.57 7.31 -0.45
CA LEU A 38 -0.35 7.42 -1.24
C LEU A 38 -0.53 8.42 -2.38
N MET A 39 0.30 9.46 -2.39
CA MET A 39 0.30 10.44 -3.46
C MET A 39 0.82 9.81 -4.77
N THR A 40 0.17 10.10 -5.88
CA THR A 40 0.59 9.62 -7.21
C THR A 40 2.05 9.99 -7.53
N SER A 41 2.51 11.17 -7.09
CA SER A 41 3.90 11.59 -7.27
C SER A 41 4.92 10.66 -6.61
N LEU A 42 4.52 9.96 -5.54
CA LEU A 42 5.37 9.02 -4.84
C LEU A 42 5.57 7.73 -5.63
N THR A 43 4.53 7.24 -6.31
CA THR A 43 4.53 5.96 -7.03
C THR A 43 4.64 6.11 -8.55
N ARG A 44 4.57 7.35 -9.06
CA ARG A 44 4.78 7.65 -10.48
C ARG A 44 6.21 7.26 -10.88
N ASP A 45 6.34 6.75 -12.10
CA ASP A 45 7.62 6.34 -12.70
C ASP A 45 8.32 5.19 -11.95
N THR A 46 7.59 4.47 -11.10
CA THR A 46 8.00 3.19 -10.52
C THR A 46 7.55 2.02 -11.41
N ARG A 47 7.81 0.77 -11.00
CA ARG A 47 7.31 -0.39 -11.72
C ARG A 47 5.78 -0.43 -11.70
N THR A 48 5.17 -0.86 -12.81
CA THR A 48 3.70 -0.86 -13.00
C THR A 48 2.95 -1.50 -11.83
N TYR A 49 3.43 -2.64 -11.32
CA TYR A 49 2.74 -3.32 -10.21
C TYR A 49 2.73 -2.49 -8.91
N ILE A 50 3.74 -1.67 -8.64
CA ILE A 50 3.76 -0.76 -7.48
C ILE A 50 2.67 0.30 -7.63
N SER A 51 2.55 0.91 -8.81
CA SER A 51 1.51 1.90 -9.10
C SER A 51 0.10 1.30 -9.00
N LEU A 52 -0.09 0.07 -9.50
CA LEU A 52 -1.37 -0.65 -9.40
C LEU A 52 -1.73 -0.97 -7.95
N ILE A 53 -0.79 -1.46 -7.14
CA ILE A 53 -1.04 -1.71 -5.71
C ILE A 53 -1.40 -0.40 -4.99
N ALA A 54 -0.67 0.69 -5.25
CA ALA A 54 -0.95 1.99 -4.66
C ALA A 54 -2.35 2.52 -5.04
N ASN A 55 -2.76 2.32 -6.30
CA ASN A 55 -4.11 2.65 -6.75
C ASN A 55 -5.17 1.82 -6.00
N GLN A 56 -4.94 0.52 -5.80
CA GLN A 56 -5.86 -0.34 -5.04
C GLN A 56 -5.94 0.06 -3.57
N ILE A 57 -4.84 0.49 -2.94
CA ILE A 57 -4.84 1.02 -1.57
C ILE A 57 -5.74 2.25 -1.48
N ASN A 58 -5.51 3.25 -2.34
CA ASN A 58 -6.30 4.48 -2.36
C ASN A 58 -7.78 4.19 -2.68
N GLY A 59 -8.05 3.40 -3.71
CA GLY A 59 -9.41 3.06 -4.15
C GLY A 59 -10.19 2.29 -3.08
N SER A 60 -9.55 1.35 -2.39
CA SER A 60 -10.18 0.61 -1.28
C SER A 60 -10.52 1.55 -0.12
N PHE A 61 -9.64 2.49 0.21
CA PHE A 61 -9.90 3.49 1.24
C PHE A 61 -11.05 4.41 0.86
N ASP A 62 -11.09 4.90 -0.40
CA ASP A 62 -12.14 5.78 -0.92
C ASP A 62 -13.52 5.12 -0.87
N LYS A 63 -13.57 3.81 -1.13
CA LYS A 63 -14.81 3.02 -1.12
C LYS A 63 -15.21 2.53 0.28
N GLY A 64 -14.39 2.77 1.31
CA GLY A 64 -14.64 2.29 2.67
C GLY A 64 -14.34 0.80 2.88
N TRP A 65 -13.59 0.17 1.98
CA TRP A 65 -13.17 -1.23 2.07
C TRP A 65 -11.85 -1.33 2.85
N TYR A 66 -11.93 -1.04 4.16
CA TYR A 66 -10.73 -0.83 4.97
C TYR A 66 -9.93 -2.10 5.22
N ASP A 67 -10.55 -3.28 5.29
CA ASP A 67 -9.83 -4.55 5.34
C ASP A 67 -9.01 -4.78 4.06
N ALA A 68 -9.61 -4.57 2.89
CA ALA A 68 -8.90 -4.65 1.62
C ALA A 68 -7.75 -3.63 1.56
N CYS A 69 -7.98 -2.40 2.02
CA CYS A 69 -6.95 -1.36 2.12
C CYS A 69 -5.78 -1.82 3.00
N ALA A 70 -6.04 -2.35 4.20
CA ALA A 70 -5.02 -2.83 5.13
C ALA A 70 -4.19 -4.00 4.55
N VAL A 71 -4.86 -4.96 3.91
CA VAL A 71 -4.20 -6.09 3.25
C VAL A 71 -3.32 -5.62 2.09
N MET A 72 -3.78 -4.65 1.30
CA MET A 72 -2.99 -4.09 0.19
C MET A 72 -1.81 -3.24 0.68
N ILE A 73 -1.93 -2.53 1.80
CA ILE A 73 -0.80 -1.85 2.47
C ILE A 73 0.25 -2.89 2.88
N ARG A 74 -0.17 -3.97 3.54
CA ARG A 74 0.70 -5.08 3.93
C ARG A 74 1.45 -5.66 2.74
N ARG A 75 0.74 -5.93 1.63
CA ARG A 75 1.31 -6.44 0.38
C ARG A 75 2.34 -5.48 -0.21
N LEU A 76 2.06 -4.17 -0.22
CA LEU A 76 3.01 -3.17 -0.73
C LEU A 76 4.30 -3.14 0.10
N VAL A 77 4.17 -3.16 1.43
CA VAL A 77 5.32 -3.19 2.35
C VAL A 77 6.17 -4.43 2.09
N GLU A 78 5.55 -5.61 2.01
CA GLU A 78 6.23 -6.87 1.73
C GLU A 78 7.00 -6.82 0.41
N THR A 79 6.35 -6.35 -0.65
CA THR A 79 6.95 -6.21 -1.98
C THR A 79 8.17 -5.27 -1.94
N LEU A 80 8.01 -4.10 -1.33
CA LEU A 80 9.08 -3.09 -1.27
C LEU A 80 10.27 -3.53 -0.40
N LEU A 81 10.04 -4.31 0.65
CA LEU A 81 11.13 -4.90 1.44
C LEU A 81 11.93 -5.89 0.58
N ILE A 82 11.26 -6.78 -0.15
CA ILE A 82 11.93 -7.74 -1.06
C ILE A 82 12.78 -6.98 -2.09
N GLU A 83 12.20 -6.00 -2.78
CA GLU A 83 12.91 -5.15 -3.76
C GLU A 83 14.15 -4.47 -3.14
N THR A 84 14.04 -4.03 -1.89
CA THR A 84 15.15 -3.37 -1.18
C THR A 84 16.27 -4.37 -0.90
N PHE A 85 15.97 -5.55 -0.38
CA PHE A 85 16.98 -6.58 -0.13
C PHE A 85 17.64 -7.05 -1.44
N GLU A 86 16.87 -7.21 -2.52
CA GLU A 86 17.41 -7.54 -3.84
C GLU A 86 18.36 -6.45 -4.35
N LYS A 87 17.97 -5.19 -4.23
CA LYS A 87 18.80 -4.04 -4.64
C LYS A 87 20.14 -3.99 -3.95
N HIS A 88 20.18 -4.35 -2.67
CA HIS A 88 21.40 -4.37 -1.87
C HIS A 88 22.20 -5.70 -1.95
N GLY A 89 21.78 -6.64 -2.80
CA GLY A 89 22.42 -7.94 -2.95
C GLY A 89 22.27 -8.87 -1.75
N ALA A 90 21.29 -8.59 -0.88
CA ALA A 90 21.03 -9.26 0.38
C ALA A 90 19.85 -10.24 0.33
N SER A 91 19.45 -10.69 -0.86
CA SER A 91 18.33 -11.62 -1.06
C SER A 91 18.46 -12.92 -0.25
N ALA A 92 19.68 -13.37 0.01
CA ALA A 92 19.90 -14.58 0.82
C ALA A 92 19.44 -14.43 2.27
N GLU A 93 19.42 -13.20 2.82
CA GLU A 93 18.94 -12.93 4.19
C GLU A 93 17.44 -13.12 4.36
N ILE A 94 16.70 -13.12 3.24
CA ILE A 94 15.22 -13.16 3.21
C ILE A 94 14.67 -14.36 2.44
N LYS A 95 15.50 -15.39 2.18
CA LYS A 95 15.07 -16.63 1.53
C LYS A 95 15.12 -17.80 2.52
N GLY A 96 14.07 -18.63 2.46
CA GLY A 96 14.01 -19.88 3.19
C GLY A 96 14.83 -20.98 2.54
N PRO A 97 14.88 -22.18 3.15
CA PRO A 97 15.64 -23.34 2.64
C PRO A 97 15.21 -23.79 1.24
N THR A 98 13.96 -23.53 0.85
CA THR A 98 13.40 -23.86 -0.48
C THR A 98 13.75 -22.83 -1.55
N GLY A 99 14.35 -21.69 -1.19
CA GLY A 99 14.64 -20.57 -2.08
C GLY A 99 13.50 -19.56 -2.20
N ASP A 100 12.33 -19.84 -1.59
CA ASP A 100 11.20 -18.91 -1.52
C ASP A 100 11.46 -17.79 -0.54
N TYR A 101 10.86 -16.62 -0.78
CA TYR A 101 10.91 -15.51 0.18
C TYR A 101 10.19 -15.87 1.48
N VAL A 102 10.76 -15.44 2.61
CA VAL A 102 10.15 -15.62 3.92
C VAL A 102 8.92 -14.71 4.09
N PHE A 103 8.03 -15.03 5.04
CA PHE A 103 6.85 -14.23 5.31
C PHE A 103 7.20 -12.83 5.84
N LEU A 104 6.25 -11.89 5.71
CA LEU A 104 6.43 -10.50 6.12
C LEU A 104 6.99 -10.33 7.55
N LYS A 105 6.61 -11.19 8.49
CA LYS A 105 7.16 -11.17 9.84
C LYS A 105 8.68 -11.30 9.84
N ASP A 106 9.19 -12.24 9.07
CA ASP A 106 10.62 -12.54 9.02
C ASP A 106 11.36 -11.54 8.14
N LEU A 107 10.72 -10.99 7.09
CA LEU A 107 11.23 -9.84 6.34
C LEU A 107 11.44 -8.61 7.25
N ILE A 108 10.49 -8.33 8.13
CA ILE A 108 10.62 -7.24 9.11
C ILE A 108 11.76 -7.54 10.08
N ASN A 109 11.84 -8.74 10.62
CA ASN A 109 12.94 -9.13 11.52
C ASN A 109 14.31 -8.97 10.85
N ALA A 110 14.45 -9.44 9.61
CA ALA A 110 15.65 -9.23 8.80
C ALA A 110 15.96 -7.73 8.63
N THR A 111 14.94 -6.91 8.32
CA THR A 111 15.10 -5.46 8.19
C THR A 111 15.56 -4.78 9.48
N LEU A 112 15.08 -5.24 10.63
CA LEU A 112 15.47 -4.66 11.93
C LEU A 112 16.93 -4.97 12.30
N SER A 113 17.49 -6.08 11.81
CA SER A 113 18.81 -6.59 12.13
C SER A 113 19.83 -6.49 10.99
N THR A 114 19.41 -6.12 9.77
CA THR A 114 20.31 -6.11 8.61
C THR A 114 21.47 -5.16 8.77
N GLY A 115 22.64 -5.59 8.31
CA GLY A 115 23.83 -4.76 8.10
C GLY A 115 24.07 -4.38 6.65
N SER A 116 23.25 -4.90 5.73
CA SER A 116 23.42 -4.72 4.27
C SER A 116 22.98 -3.35 3.77
N TRP A 117 22.09 -2.68 4.52
CA TRP A 117 21.62 -1.31 4.30
C TRP A 117 21.18 -0.67 5.62
N SER A 118 20.84 0.62 5.62
CA SER A 118 20.58 1.38 6.86
C SER A 118 19.13 1.85 6.93
N PRO A 119 18.20 1.00 7.42
CA PRO A 119 16.80 1.41 7.62
C PRO A 119 16.71 2.46 8.72
N SER A 120 15.94 3.53 8.46
CA SER A 120 15.77 4.63 9.42
C SER A 120 15.05 4.15 10.69
N ARG A 121 15.18 4.94 11.78
CA ARG A 121 14.45 4.69 13.03
C ARG A 121 12.93 4.70 12.79
N ASN A 122 12.45 5.63 11.95
CA ASN A 122 11.02 5.77 11.66
C ASN A 122 10.49 4.56 10.91
N LEU A 123 11.20 4.07 9.90
CA LEU A 123 10.85 2.84 9.18
C LEU A 123 10.77 1.66 10.14
N LYS A 124 11.82 1.45 10.95
CA LYS A 124 11.86 0.36 11.93
C LYS A 124 10.68 0.39 12.92
N ALA A 125 10.27 1.59 13.37
CA ALA A 125 9.15 1.76 14.28
C ALA A 125 7.78 1.57 13.62
N ALA A 126 7.65 1.91 12.34
CA ALA A 126 6.38 1.86 11.62
C ALA A 126 6.04 0.44 11.08
N LEU A 127 7.04 -0.33 10.64
CA LEU A 127 6.84 -1.64 10.03
C LEU A 127 5.97 -2.61 10.86
N PRO A 128 6.19 -2.78 12.19
CA PRO A 128 5.36 -3.67 13.00
C PRO A 128 3.89 -3.24 13.05
N ARG A 129 3.61 -1.92 13.08
CA ARG A 129 2.23 -1.38 13.11
C ARG A 129 1.50 -1.63 11.80
N LEU A 130 2.18 -1.44 10.65
CA LEU A 130 1.62 -1.70 9.34
C LEU A 130 1.37 -3.19 9.10
N LYS A 131 2.26 -4.05 9.62
CA LYS A 131 2.04 -5.50 9.61
C LYS A 131 0.82 -5.88 10.45
N ASP A 132 0.70 -5.35 11.68
CA ASP A 132 -0.36 -5.70 12.64
C ASP A 132 -1.76 -5.43 12.07
N ILE A 133 -1.99 -4.25 11.48
CA ILE A 133 -3.28 -3.93 10.88
C ILE A 133 -3.59 -4.84 9.68
N GLY A 134 -2.60 -5.12 8.84
CA GLY A 134 -2.77 -6.03 7.71
C GLY A 134 -3.05 -7.46 8.12
N ASP A 135 -2.36 -7.98 9.14
CA ASP A 135 -2.57 -9.32 9.67
C ASP A 135 -3.95 -9.46 10.33
N LYS A 136 -4.37 -8.46 11.11
CA LYS A 136 -5.72 -8.43 11.71
C LYS A 136 -6.80 -8.48 10.63
N SER A 137 -6.67 -7.67 9.60
CA SER A 137 -7.63 -7.64 8.49
C SER A 137 -7.63 -8.92 7.66
N ALA A 138 -6.49 -9.60 7.52
CA ALA A 138 -6.39 -10.83 6.73
C ALA A 138 -6.81 -12.10 7.48
N HIS A 139 -6.55 -12.17 8.80
CA HIS A 139 -6.58 -13.45 9.52
C HIS A 139 -7.47 -13.46 10.76
N ASN A 140 -7.86 -12.31 11.30
CA ASN A 140 -8.71 -12.27 12.49
C ASN A 140 -10.18 -12.27 12.10
N ARG A 141 -10.86 -13.38 12.33
CA ARG A 141 -12.28 -13.56 11.95
C ARG A 141 -13.26 -12.59 12.63
N PHE A 142 -12.87 -11.96 13.72
CA PHE A 142 -13.72 -11.02 14.47
C PHE A 142 -13.38 -9.56 14.23
N PHE A 143 -12.24 -9.28 13.61
CA PHE A 143 -11.81 -7.93 13.29
C PHE A 143 -12.37 -7.52 11.94
N VAL A 144 -12.95 -6.34 11.90
CA VAL A 144 -13.35 -5.65 10.66
C VAL A 144 -12.77 -4.24 10.74
N ALA A 145 -11.82 -3.95 9.89
CA ALA A 145 -11.14 -2.66 9.86
C ALA A 145 -12.12 -1.52 9.57
N LYS A 146 -11.91 -0.40 10.23
CA LYS A 146 -12.64 0.85 10.05
C LYS A 146 -11.69 1.96 9.61
N ARG A 147 -12.25 3.08 9.17
CA ARG A 147 -11.47 4.28 8.83
C ARG A 147 -10.52 4.71 9.94
N GLY A 148 -11.00 4.65 11.19
CA GLY A 148 -10.23 5.02 12.38
C GLY A 148 -9.02 4.12 12.66
N ASP A 149 -8.97 2.91 12.10
CA ASP A 149 -7.83 2.00 12.23
C ASP A 149 -6.72 2.32 11.20
N ILE A 150 -7.09 2.83 10.02
CA ILE A 150 -6.15 3.17 8.94
C ILE A 150 -5.66 4.62 9.04
N GLN A 151 -6.55 5.56 9.36
CA GLN A 151 -6.25 6.99 9.32
C GLN A 151 -5.06 7.41 10.20
N PRO A 152 -4.85 6.89 11.43
CA PRO A 152 -3.69 7.22 12.24
C PRO A 152 -2.36 6.73 11.64
N LEU A 153 -2.40 5.73 10.75
CA LEU A 153 -1.23 5.13 10.13
C LEU A 153 -0.78 5.82 8.84
N LEU A 154 -1.50 6.86 8.36
CA LEU A 154 -1.17 7.55 7.10
C LEU A 154 0.26 8.09 7.06
N GLY A 155 0.74 8.64 8.16
CA GLY A 155 2.12 9.12 8.28
C GLY A 155 3.13 7.99 8.14
N ASP A 156 2.89 6.88 8.86
CA ASP A 156 3.72 5.69 8.83
C ASP A 156 3.78 5.07 7.43
N ILE A 157 2.63 4.93 6.77
CA ILE A 157 2.53 4.36 5.41
C ILE A 157 3.38 5.18 4.44
N ARG A 158 3.26 6.50 4.46
CA ARG A 158 4.00 7.40 3.57
C ARG A 158 5.51 7.33 3.81
N VAL A 159 5.92 7.38 5.06
CA VAL A 159 7.34 7.31 5.44
C VAL A 159 7.94 5.98 5.00
N VAL A 160 7.28 4.86 5.29
CA VAL A 160 7.77 3.52 4.93
C VAL A 160 7.84 3.37 3.41
N VAL A 161 6.77 3.71 2.69
CA VAL A 161 6.75 3.56 1.23
C VAL A 161 7.79 4.46 0.58
N GLN A 162 7.90 5.72 1.01
CA GLN A 162 8.89 6.64 0.46
C GLN A 162 10.31 6.12 0.68
N GLU A 163 10.66 5.75 1.90
CA GLU A 163 12.01 5.26 2.21
C GLU A 163 12.35 4.00 1.42
N LEU A 164 11.45 3.01 1.38
CA LEU A 164 11.68 1.77 0.68
C LEU A 164 11.78 1.96 -0.84
N LEU A 165 11.01 2.88 -1.44
CA LEU A 165 11.13 3.22 -2.86
C LEU A 165 12.53 3.78 -3.20
N TYR A 166 13.08 4.63 -2.34
CA TYR A 166 14.45 5.14 -2.53
C TYR A 166 15.50 4.07 -2.27
N GLN A 167 15.37 3.29 -1.20
CA GLN A 167 16.33 2.24 -0.84
C GLN A 167 16.36 1.11 -1.89
N SER A 168 15.23 0.78 -2.49
CA SER A 168 15.14 -0.20 -3.58
C SER A 168 15.62 0.35 -4.94
N GLY A 169 15.90 1.66 -5.04
CA GLY A 169 16.24 2.31 -6.30
C GLY A 169 15.09 2.36 -7.31
N LEU A 170 13.87 2.11 -6.88
CA LEU A 170 12.66 2.26 -7.70
C LEU A 170 12.26 3.73 -7.88
N LYS A 171 12.80 4.60 -7.05
CA LYS A 171 12.69 6.06 -7.11
C LYS A 171 14.05 6.69 -6.89
N THR A 172 14.39 7.72 -7.64
CA THR A 172 15.62 8.53 -7.53
C THR A 172 15.29 9.94 -7.05
#